data_e62baf38aaece7298c84bc25f76448dc
#
_entry.id   e62baf38aaece7298c84bc25f76448dc
#
_cell.length_a   1.000
_cell.length_b   1.000
_cell.length_c   1.000
_cell.angle_alpha   90.00
_cell.angle_beta   90.00
_cell.angle_gamma   90.00
#
_symmetry.space_group_name_H-M   'P 1'
#
loop_
_entity.id
_entity.type
_entity.pdbx_description
1 polymer ?
#
loop_
_entity_poly.entity_id
_entity_poly.type
_entity_poly.pdbx_seq_one_letter_code
_entity_poly.pdbx_strand_id
1 'polypeptide(L)'
;MNDYYAKNLFSDRLEKCYSIASPRIQQYLDAEIDYVLSKVKPGASVLELGCGYGRVMKKLLEKTKNVIGIDSSPNSIAHAKKYLRGKSGWQVFVMNAVDLLFDDNSFDMVLCIQNGLSAFHENPLCIMREALRVTKRGGLALFSTYAEHFWNERLKWFRDQAAHGLVGDIDEEKTGNGMIVCKDGFTARTFSKKDLFDLIEQLHVTAAIDEVDGSSLFCEVYV
;
A
#
# COMPACT_ATOMS: atom_id res chain seq x y z
N MET A 1 -11.07 -12.76 -10.77
CA MET A 1 -10.42 -11.84 -9.83
C MET A 1 -10.94 -12.07 -8.43
N ASN A 2 -10.13 -12.56 -7.51
CA ASN A 2 -10.54 -12.75 -6.11
C ASN A 2 -10.10 -11.52 -5.31
N ASP A 3 -10.78 -10.39 -5.52
CA ASP A 3 -10.50 -9.15 -4.80
C ASP A 3 -11.13 -9.23 -3.40
N TYR A 4 -10.39 -9.87 -2.49
CA TYR A 4 -10.82 -10.05 -1.10
C TYR A 4 -11.03 -8.71 -0.41
N TYR A 5 -10.11 -7.75 -0.62
CA TYR A 5 -10.22 -6.43 0.00
C TYR A 5 -11.48 -5.69 -0.44
N ALA A 6 -11.79 -5.67 -1.74
CA ALA A 6 -13.00 -5.02 -2.25
C ALA A 6 -14.30 -5.68 -1.75
N LYS A 7 -14.27 -6.99 -1.45
CA LYS A 7 -15.46 -7.74 -1.01
C LYS A 7 -15.63 -7.82 0.50
N ASN A 8 -14.52 -7.97 1.24
CA ASN A 8 -14.57 -8.37 2.66
C ASN A 8 -13.86 -7.39 3.60
N LEU A 9 -12.85 -6.65 3.12
CA LEU A 9 -12.02 -5.80 3.97
C LEU A 9 -11.97 -4.36 3.45
N PHE A 10 -13.13 -3.74 3.26
CA PHE A 10 -13.29 -2.38 2.76
C PHE A 10 -13.87 -1.43 3.81
N SER A 11 -13.77 -0.12 3.57
CA SER A 11 -14.43 0.95 4.33
C SER A 11 -14.16 0.86 5.85
N ASP A 12 -15.22 0.78 6.66
CA ASP A 12 -15.16 0.76 8.13
C ASP A 12 -14.41 -0.46 8.68
N ARG A 13 -14.44 -1.59 7.96
CA ARG A 13 -13.68 -2.79 8.37
C ARG A 13 -12.17 -2.56 8.25
N LEU A 14 -11.73 -1.92 7.16
CA LEU A 14 -10.33 -1.56 6.98
C LEU A 14 -9.89 -0.52 8.03
N GLU A 15 -10.71 0.50 8.30
CA GLU A 15 -10.43 1.47 9.37
C GLU A 15 -10.34 0.78 10.73
N LYS A 16 -11.20 -0.22 11.00
CA LYS A 16 -11.16 -1.01 12.23
C LYS A 16 -9.85 -1.80 12.36
N CYS A 17 -9.32 -2.39 11.27
CA CYS A 17 -8.03 -3.07 11.31
C CYS A 17 -6.91 -2.17 11.83
N TYR A 18 -6.87 -0.92 11.38
CA TYR A 18 -5.89 0.05 11.86
C TYR A 18 -6.16 0.49 13.32
N SER A 19 -7.42 0.61 13.71
CA SER A 19 -7.78 1.07 15.06
C SER A 19 -7.47 0.06 16.17
N ILE A 20 -7.44 -1.25 15.86
CA ILE A 20 -7.09 -2.32 16.82
C ILE A 20 -5.59 -2.64 16.83
N ALA A 21 -4.81 -1.98 15.99
CA ALA A 21 -3.39 -2.23 15.85
C ALA A 21 -2.64 -1.95 17.17
N SER A 22 -1.72 -2.84 17.54
CA SER A 22 -0.87 -2.66 18.72
C SER A 22 0.00 -1.39 18.59
N PRO A 23 0.55 -0.85 19.70
CA PRO A 23 1.46 0.31 19.62
C PRO A 23 2.63 0.09 18.66
N ARG A 24 3.17 -1.14 18.57
CA ARG A 24 4.26 -1.46 17.64
C ARG A 24 3.80 -1.43 16.18
N ILE A 25 2.58 -1.90 15.89
CA ILE A 25 1.99 -1.81 14.56
C ILE A 25 1.63 -0.36 14.20
N GLN A 26 1.12 0.43 15.15
CA GLN A 26 0.89 1.86 14.92
C GLN A 26 2.21 2.58 14.57
N GLN A 27 3.30 2.29 15.29
CA GLN A 27 4.62 2.82 14.98
C GLN A 27 5.08 2.45 13.56
N TYR A 28 4.89 1.19 13.13
CA TYR A 28 5.16 0.76 11.75
C TYR A 28 4.38 1.59 10.72
N LEU A 29 3.07 1.74 10.95
CA LEU A 29 2.19 2.48 10.03
C LEU A 29 2.55 3.96 9.94
N ASP A 30 2.93 4.57 11.05
CA ASP A 30 3.35 5.96 11.11
C ASP A 30 4.74 6.16 10.49
N ALA A 31 5.68 5.26 10.75
CA ALA A 31 7.03 5.31 10.18
C ALA A 31 7.02 5.23 8.64
N GLU A 32 6.15 4.39 8.05
CA GLU A 32 6.00 4.36 6.58
C GLU A 32 5.48 5.70 6.04
N ILE A 33 4.49 6.29 6.70
CA ILE A 33 3.95 7.59 6.30
C ILE A 33 5.03 8.68 6.44
N ASP A 34 5.73 8.73 7.56
CA ASP A 34 6.77 9.72 7.80
C ASP A 34 7.91 9.61 6.77
N TYR A 35 8.28 8.37 6.40
CA TYR A 35 9.26 8.14 5.35
C TYR A 35 8.79 8.72 4.00
N VAL A 36 7.56 8.42 3.60
CA VAL A 36 6.95 8.99 2.39
C VAL A 36 6.94 10.52 2.46
N LEU A 37 6.46 11.10 3.56
CA LEU A 37 6.38 12.56 3.74
C LEU A 37 7.74 13.25 3.67
N SER A 38 8.82 12.55 4.05
CA SER A 38 10.21 13.06 3.92
C SER A 38 10.65 13.22 2.46
N LYS A 39 10.05 12.43 1.55
CA LYS A 39 10.37 12.44 0.11
C LYS A 39 9.45 13.37 -0.70
N VAL A 40 8.28 13.76 -0.17
CA VAL A 40 7.32 14.62 -0.88
C VAL A 40 7.86 16.05 -0.95
N LYS A 41 8.06 16.55 -2.17
CA LYS A 41 8.41 17.95 -2.43
C LYS A 41 7.15 18.84 -2.34
N PRO A 42 7.28 20.09 -1.88
CA PRO A 42 6.17 21.03 -1.90
C PRO A 42 5.58 21.18 -3.32
N GLY A 43 4.25 21.07 -3.43
CA GLY A 43 3.53 21.19 -4.71
C GLY A 43 3.60 19.96 -5.62
N ALA A 44 4.28 18.89 -5.23
CA ALA A 44 4.36 17.64 -6.00
C ALA A 44 2.97 17.06 -6.27
N SER A 45 2.76 16.53 -7.49
CA SER A 45 1.63 15.67 -7.82
C SER A 45 1.90 14.25 -7.35
N VAL A 46 1.03 13.71 -6.49
CA VAL A 46 1.20 12.40 -5.86
C VAL A 46 0.03 11.48 -6.21
N LEU A 47 0.33 10.28 -6.68
CA LEU A 47 -0.65 9.20 -6.87
C LEU A 47 -0.44 8.12 -5.80
N GLU A 48 -1.50 7.74 -5.09
CA GLU A 48 -1.51 6.60 -4.18
C GLU A 48 -2.31 5.44 -4.78
N LEU A 49 -1.65 4.29 -4.98
CA LEU A 49 -2.26 3.04 -5.43
C LEU A 49 -2.76 2.26 -4.21
N GLY A 50 -4.06 1.93 -4.19
CA GLY A 50 -4.70 1.25 -3.06
C GLY A 50 -4.95 2.19 -1.88
N CYS A 51 -5.48 3.38 -2.15
CA CYS A 51 -5.64 4.42 -1.12
C CYS A 51 -6.65 4.06 0.01
N GLY A 52 -7.42 2.99 -0.15
CA GLY A 52 -8.43 2.59 0.81
C GLY A 52 -9.40 3.73 1.14
N TYR A 53 -9.56 4.03 2.42
CA TYR A 53 -10.38 5.16 2.87
C TYR A 53 -9.63 6.50 2.95
N GLY A 54 -8.39 6.58 2.45
CA GLY A 54 -7.63 7.83 2.31
C GLY A 54 -6.78 8.21 3.53
N ARG A 55 -6.37 7.25 4.36
CA ARG A 55 -5.57 7.49 5.57
C ARG A 55 -4.23 8.15 5.26
N VAL A 56 -3.49 7.62 4.30
CA VAL A 56 -2.20 8.16 3.85
C VAL A 56 -2.41 9.46 3.09
N MET A 57 -3.40 9.52 2.19
CA MET A 57 -3.78 10.75 1.48
C MET A 57 -3.98 11.94 2.42
N LYS A 58 -4.66 11.73 3.56
CA LYS A 58 -4.90 12.78 4.55
C LYS A 58 -3.61 13.39 5.09
N LYS A 59 -2.56 12.59 5.22
CA LYS A 59 -1.22 13.03 5.64
C LYS A 59 -0.46 13.71 4.50
N LEU A 60 -0.55 13.16 3.28
CA LEU A 60 0.03 13.79 2.10
C LEU A 60 -0.48 15.21 1.87
N LEU A 61 -1.76 15.47 2.17
CA LEU A 61 -2.38 16.80 2.05
C LEU A 61 -1.81 17.85 3.01
N GLU A 62 -1.01 17.45 3.99
CA GLU A 62 -0.21 18.37 4.83
C GLU A 62 1.01 18.93 4.09
N LYS A 63 1.51 18.23 3.06
CA LYS A 63 2.69 18.59 2.26
C LYS A 63 2.36 19.15 0.87
N THR A 64 1.32 18.62 0.21
CA THR A 64 0.93 19.03 -1.13
C THR A 64 -0.60 19.14 -1.26
N LYS A 65 -1.07 19.90 -2.27
CA LYS A 65 -2.50 20.03 -2.60
C LYS A 65 -2.83 19.39 -3.95
N ASN A 66 -2.07 18.38 -4.33
CA ASN A 66 -2.25 17.67 -5.59
C ASN A 66 -2.08 16.16 -5.35
N VAL A 67 -3.07 15.55 -4.67
CA VAL A 67 -3.06 14.14 -4.28
C VAL A 67 -4.20 13.41 -4.95
N ILE A 68 -3.89 12.36 -5.69
CA ILE A 68 -4.85 11.45 -6.30
C ILE A 68 -4.69 10.07 -5.64
N GLY A 69 -5.83 9.45 -5.29
CA GLY A 69 -5.87 8.08 -4.79
C GLY A 69 -6.71 7.19 -5.69
N ILE A 70 -6.30 5.96 -5.87
CA ILE A 70 -7.10 4.93 -6.52
C ILE A 70 -7.28 3.71 -5.60
N ASP A 71 -8.43 3.06 -5.74
CA ASP A 71 -8.72 1.79 -5.07
C ASP A 71 -9.69 0.99 -5.92
N SER A 72 -9.61 -0.35 -5.91
CA SER A 72 -10.52 -1.21 -6.67
C SER A 72 -11.92 -1.27 -6.04
N SER A 73 -12.05 -0.94 -4.75
CA SER A 73 -13.31 -0.97 -4.01
C SER A 73 -14.11 0.33 -4.13
N PRO A 74 -15.31 0.32 -4.76
CA PRO A 74 -16.20 1.48 -4.75
C PRO A 74 -16.60 1.93 -3.34
N ASN A 75 -16.69 1.00 -2.38
CA ASN A 75 -17.01 1.29 -0.99
C ASN A 75 -15.87 2.03 -0.28
N SER A 76 -14.61 1.61 -0.51
CA SER A 76 -13.41 2.33 0.00
C SER A 76 -13.37 3.75 -0.54
N ILE A 77 -13.61 3.94 -1.84
CA ILE A 77 -13.66 5.26 -2.47
C ILE A 77 -14.79 6.13 -1.91
N ALA A 78 -15.97 5.55 -1.68
CA ALA A 78 -17.09 6.28 -1.05
C ALA A 78 -16.74 6.71 0.39
N HIS A 79 -16.04 5.87 1.15
CA HIS A 79 -15.56 6.19 2.50
C HIS A 79 -14.47 7.27 2.43
N ALA A 80 -13.49 7.16 1.52
CA ALA A 80 -12.44 8.15 1.33
C ALA A 80 -13.02 9.57 1.09
N LYS A 81 -14.07 9.67 0.27
CA LYS A 81 -14.79 10.94 0.04
C LYS A 81 -15.38 11.53 1.32
N LYS A 82 -15.87 10.70 2.23
CA LYS A 82 -16.37 11.14 3.54
C LYS A 82 -15.23 11.54 4.48
N TYR A 83 -14.19 10.70 4.56
CA TYR A 83 -13.06 10.86 5.46
C TYR A 83 -12.22 12.10 5.14
N LEU A 84 -12.08 12.43 3.86
CA LEU A 84 -11.35 13.61 3.37
C LEU A 84 -12.22 14.86 3.25
N ARG A 85 -13.51 14.79 3.64
CA ARG A 85 -14.41 15.97 3.59
C ARG A 85 -13.80 17.17 4.32
N GLY A 86 -13.88 18.35 3.71
CA GLY A 86 -13.32 19.58 4.26
C GLY A 86 -11.81 19.79 4.00
N LYS A 87 -11.13 18.80 3.41
CA LYS A 87 -9.80 19.00 2.84
C LYS A 87 -9.92 19.42 1.37
N SER A 88 -8.90 20.09 0.85
CA SER A 88 -8.80 20.48 -0.56
C SER A 88 -7.56 19.87 -1.20
N GLY A 89 -7.54 19.77 -2.55
CA GLY A 89 -6.37 19.29 -3.28
C GLY A 89 -6.26 17.78 -3.39
N TRP A 90 -7.39 17.06 -3.39
CA TRP A 90 -7.43 15.63 -3.56
C TRP A 90 -8.53 15.19 -4.54
N GLN A 91 -8.30 14.04 -5.14
CA GLN A 91 -9.29 13.29 -5.93
C GLN A 91 -9.15 11.80 -5.64
N VAL A 92 -10.24 11.04 -5.78
CA VAL A 92 -10.21 9.57 -5.64
C VAL A 92 -11.05 8.92 -6.72
N PHE A 93 -10.55 7.78 -7.27
CA PHE A 93 -11.19 7.05 -8.35
C PHE A 93 -11.25 5.55 -8.06
N VAL A 94 -12.31 4.90 -8.51
CA VAL A 94 -12.36 3.43 -8.59
C VAL A 94 -11.55 3.03 -9.82
N MET A 95 -10.40 2.35 -9.60
CA MET A 95 -9.48 2.01 -10.69
C MET A 95 -8.60 0.82 -10.27
N ASN A 96 -8.19 0.00 -11.24
CA ASN A 96 -7.25 -1.09 -11.03
C ASN A 96 -5.80 -0.57 -11.24
N ALA A 97 -4.90 -0.93 -10.32
CA ALA A 97 -3.50 -0.52 -10.38
C ALA A 97 -2.69 -1.14 -11.53
N VAL A 98 -3.21 -2.17 -12.21
CA VAL A 98 -2.58 -2.78 -13.40
C VAL A 98 -3.05 -2.17 -14.72
N ASP A 99 -3.97 -1.20 -14.67
CA ASP A 99 -4.54 -0.52 -15.85
C ASP A 99 -4.93 0.92 -15.45
N LEU A 100 -3.92 1.78 -15.38
CA LEU A 100 -4.10 3.17 -14.93
C LEU A 100 -4.54 4.05 -16.10
N LEU A 101 -5.70 4.71 -15.93
CA LEU A 101 -6.27 5.63 -16.92
C LEU A 101 -5.65 7.04 -16.86
N PHE A 102 -4.37 7.11 -16.55
CA PHE A 102 -3.58 8.34 -16.54
C PHE A 102 -2.55 8.31 -17.67
N ASP A 103 -2.24 9.47 -18.21
CA ASP A 103 -1.20 9.62 -19.22
C ASP A 103 0.19 9.29 -18.64
N ASP A 104 1.12 8.93 -19.50
CA ASP A 104 2.53 8.75 -19.14
C ASP A 104 3.08 10.04 -18.52
N ASN A 105 4.01 9.91 -17.56
CA ASN A 105 4.70 11.04 -16.96
C ASN A 105 3.77 12.08 -16.30
N SER A 106 2.72 11.64 -15.59
CA SER A 106 1.71 12.50 -14.97
C SER A 106 2.03 12.93 -13.55
N PHE A 107 2.75 12.10 -12.79
CA PHE A 107 2.96 12.31 -11.36
C PHE A 107 4.43 12.49 -10.98
N ASP A 108 4.69 13.38 -10.04
CA ASP A 108 6.03 13.55 -9.47
C ASP A 108 6.39 12.41 -8.51
N MET A 109 5.37 11.79 -7.89
CA MET A 109 5.53 10.65 -7.02
C MET A 109 4.35 9.68 -7.15
N VAL A 110 4.65 8.38 -7.20
CA VAL A 110 3.66 7.30 -7.16
C VAL A 110 3.94 6.39 -5.98
N LEU A 111 2.93 6.05 -5.20
CA LEU A 111 3.02 5.28 -3.97
C LEU A 111 2.23 3.97 -4.08
N CYS A 112 2.85 2.85 -3.71
CA CYS A 112 2.20 1.58 -3.45
C CYS A 112 2.79 1.02 -2.15
N ILE A 113 2.31 1.50 -1.02
CA ILE A 113 2.90 1.27 0.30
C ILE A 113 2.05 0.35 1.16
N GLN A 114 2.54 0.04 2.37
CA GLN A 114 1.85 -0.83 3.33
C GLN A 114 1.50 -2.20 2.75
N ASN A 115 2.52 -2.79 2.09
CA ASN A 115 2.39 -4.09 1.43
C ASN A 115 1.35 -4.11 0.29
N GLY A 116 1.13 -2.98 -0.36
CA GLY A 116 0.15 -2.78 -1.42
C GLY A 116 0.32 -3.77 -2.58
N LEU A 117 1.56 -4.06 -3.01
CA LEU A 117 1.83 -5.05 -4.07
C LEU A 117 1.20 -6.43 -3.79
N SER A 118 1.11 -6.83 -2.52
CA SER A 118 0.42 -8.07 -2.12
C SER A 118 -1.10 -7.91 -2.06
N ALA A 119 -1.57 -6.74 -1.62
CA ALA A 119 -2.99 -6.50 -1.37
C ALA A 119 -3.84 -6.49 -2.65
N PHE A 120 -3.25 -6.12 -3.78
CA PHE A 120 -3.95 -6.12 -5.06
C PHE A 120 -4.26 -7.54 -5.59
N HIS A 121 -3.55 -8.58 -5.13
CA HIS A 121 -3.64 -9.94 -5.68
C HIS A 121 -3.46 -10.02 -7.22
N GLU A 122 -2.72 -9.07 -7.77
CA GLU A 122 -2.36 -8.95 -9.17
C GLU A 122 -0.87 -9.25 -9.38
N ASN A 123 -0.45 -9.33 -10.63
CA ASN A 123 0.97 -9.47 -10.94
C ASN A 123 1.74 -8.20 -10.51
N PRO A 124 2.68 -8.27 -9.55
CA PRO A 124 3.40 -7.11 -9.05
C PRO A 124 4.19 -6.38 -10.15
N LEU A 125 4.69 -7.11 -11.17
CA LEU A 125 5.35 -6.48 -12.32
C LEU A 125 4.42 -5.57 -13.11
N CYS A 126 3.14 -5.94 -13.27
CA CYS A 126 2.17 -5.11 -13.98
C CYS A 126 1.88 -3.83 -13.19
N ILE A 127 1.70 -3.94 -11.86
CA ILE A 127 1.49 -2.79 -10.99
C ILE A 127 2.70 -1.84 -11.05
N MET A 128 3.91 -2.40 -10.92
CA MET A 128 5.13 -1.59 -10.95
C MET A 128 5.34 -0.93 -12.32
N ARG A 129 5.08 -1.62 -13.44
CA ARG A 129 5.17 -1.03 -14.79
C ARG A 129 4.22 0.15 -14.97
N GLU A 130 2.98 0.01 -14.55
CA GLU A 130 2.00 1.11 -14.62
C GLU A 130 2.40 2.28 -13.70
N ALA A 131 2.84 1.99 -12.47
CA ALA A 131 3.36 3.02 -11.58
C ALA A 131 4.53 3.79 -12.21
N LEU A 132 5.50 3.08 -12.82
CA LEU A 132 6.64 3.70 -13.48
C LEU A 132 6.23 4.50 -14.73
N ARG A 133 5.30 3.97 -15.54
CA ARG A 133 4.78 4.64 -16.74
C ARG A 133 4.20 6.02 -16.41
N VAL A 134 3.38 6.08 -15.36
CA VAL A 134 2.72 7.34 -14.98
C VAL A 134 3.60 8.25 -14.12
N THR A 135 4.76 7.78 -13.64
CA THR A 135 5.75 8.61 -12.95
C THR A 135 6.53 9.45 -13.95
N LYS A 136 6.68 10.74 -13.68
CA LYS A 136 7.48 11.66 -14.50
C LYS A 136 8.95 11.28 -14.50
N ARG A 137 9.66 11.64 -15.58
CA ARG A 137 11.13 11.59 -15.57
C ARG A 137 11.68 12.48 -14.45
N GLY A 138 12.59 11.95 -13.65
CA GLY A 138 13.09 12.58 -12.43
C GLY A 138 12.12 12.50 -11.25
N GLY A 139 11.00 11.80 -11.41
CA GLY A 139 10.04 11.47 -10.35
C GLY A 139 10.44 10.21 -9.58
N LEU A 140 9.63 9.85 -8.60
CA LEU A 140 9.90 8.75 -7.66
C LEU A 140 8.69 7.83 -7.55
N ALA A 141 8.89 6.53 -7.81
CA ALA A 141 7.94 5.49 -7.46
C ALA A 141 8.41 4.76 -6.19
N LEU A 142 7.53 4.68 -5.18
CA LEU A 142 7.79 4.04 -3.89
C LEU A 142 6.89 2.83 -3.70
N PHE A 143 7.51 1.70 -3.38
CA PHE A 143 6.80 0.47 -3.02
C PHE A 143 7.28 0.03 -1.65
N SER A 144 6.37 -0.41 -0.77
CA SER A 144 6.79 -0.96 0.52
C SER A 144 6.18 -2.32 0.81
N THR A 145 6.92 -3.08 1.61
CA THR A 145 6.52 -4.37 2.17
C THR A 145 7.07 -4.50 3.58
N TYR A 146 6.67 -5.52 4.32
CA TYR A 146 7.21 -5.78 5.65
C TYR A 146 8.66 -6.25 5.59
N ALA A 147 9.49 -5.84 6.55
CA ALA A 147 10.78 -6.47 6.80
C ALA A 147 10.57 -7.90 7.31
N GLU A 148 11.44 -8.85 6.90
CA GLU A 148 11.26 -10.28 7.22
C GLU A 148 11.24 -10.53 8.73
N HIS A 149 12.10 -9.86 9.48
CA HIS A 149 12.18 -10.01 10.94
C HIS A 149 11.00 -9.36 11.69
N PHE A 150 10.15 -8.58 11.02
CA PHE A 150 8.91 -8.05 11.57
C PHE A 150 7.76 -9.08 11.57
N TRP A 151 8.04 -10.31 11.16
CA TRP A 151 7.05 -11.37 10.99
C TRP A 151 6.18 -11.61 12.22
N ASN A 152 6.76 -11.69 13.41
CA ASN A 152 6.01 -12.01 14.64
C ASN A 152 4.97 -10.93 14.97
N GLU A 153 5.32 -9.66 14.83
CA GLU A 153 4.41 -8.53 15.05
C GLU A 153 3.29 -8.52 14.01
N ARG A 154 3.65 -8.75 12.74
CA ARG A 154 2.70 -8.85 11.65
C ARG A 154 1.72 -10.01 11.85
N LEU A 155 2.19 -11.22 12.17
CA LEU A 155 1.36 -12.39 12.38
C LEU A 155 0.41 -12.16 13.58
N LYS A 156 0.91 -11.58 14.67
CA LYS A 156 0.09 -11.21 15.81
C LYS A 156 -1.04 -10.25 15.41
N TRP A 157 -0.74 -9.23 14.62
CA TRP A 157 -1.75 -8.28 14.13
C TRP A 157 -2.83 -8.96 13.29
N PHE A 158 -2.48 -9.91 12.44
CA PHE A 158 -3.48 -10.67 11.66
C PHE A 158 -4.32 -11.61 12.56
N ARG A 159 -3.74 -12.20 13.60
CA ARG A 159 -4.49 -12.95 14.61
C ARG A 159 -5.47 -12.06 15.37
N ASP A 160 -5.06 -10.85 15.72
CA ASP A 160 -5.95 -9.85 16.35
C ASP A 160 -7.09 -9.46 15.39
N GLN A 161 -6.82 -9.27 14.11
CA GLN A 161 -7.85 -9.02 13.10
C GLN A 161 -8.82 -10.19 12.97
N ALA A 162 -8.33 -11.43 12.95
CA ALA A 162 -9.15 -12.63 12.91
C ALA A 162 -10.04 -12.74 14.16
N ALA A 163 -9.48 -12.50 15.35
CA ALA A 163 -10.23 -12.50 16.61
C ALA A 163 -11.37 -11.46 16.65
N HIS A 164 -11.24 -10.37 15.88
CA HIS A 164 -12.28 -9.35 15.71
C HIS A 164 -13.19 -9.61 14.49
N GLY A 165 -13.06 -10.75 13.83
CA GLY A 165 -13.86 -11.12 12.65
C GLY A 165 -13.62 -10.22 11.42
N LEU A 166 -12.47 -9.55 11.35
CA LEU A 166 -12.12 -8.67 10.24
C LEU A 166 -11.57 -9.45 9.04
N VAL A 167 -10.84 -10.52 9.31
CA VAL A 167 -10.42 -11.57 8.36
C VAL A 167 -10.84 -12.92 8.90
N GLY A 168 -10.76 -13.98 8.09
CA GLY A 168 -11.02 -15.35 8.55
C GLY A 168 -9.99 -15.85 9.56
N ASP A 169 -10.30 -16.97 10.22
CA ASP A 169 -9.34 -17.64 11.10
C ASP A 169 -8.06 -17.96 10.38
N ILE A 170 -6.92 -17.75 11.04
CA ILE A 170 -5.61 -18.11 10.49
C ILE A 170 -5.54 -19.62 10.26
N ASP A 171 -5.15 -20.01 9.06
CA ASP A 171 -4.76 -21.38 8.73
C ASP A 171 -3.29 -21.57 9.15
N GLU A 172 -3.07 -22.06 10.37
CA GLU A 172 -1.73 -22.17 10.97
C GLU A 172 -0.82 -23.15 10.21
N GLU A 173 -1.39 -24.13 9.48
CA GLU A 173 -0.61 -25.08 8.72
C GLU A 173 -0.05 -24.46 7.43
N LYS A 174 -0.77 -23.50 6.84
CA LYS A 174 -0.39 -22.83 5.59
C LYS A 174 0.29 -21.48 5.81
N THR A 175 0.19 -20.94 7.03
CA THR A 175 0.79 -19.64 7.38
C THR A 175 2.25 -19.81 7.78
N GLY A 176 3.14 -19.09 7.10
CA GLY A 176 4.58 -19.14 7.35
C GLY A 176 5.37 -18.59 6.16
N ASN A 177 6.68 -18.47 6.31
CA ASN A 177 7.59 -18.01 5.24
C ASN A 177 7.12 -16.72 4.55
N GLY A 178 6.70 -15.73 5.35
CA GLY A 178 6.21 -14.46 4.83
C GLY A 178 4.77 -14.47 4.26
N MET A 179 4.08 -15.61 4.29
CA MET A 179 2.70 -15.76 3.82
C MET A 179 1.74 -15.92 5.00
N ILE A 180 0.69 -15.13 5.03
CA ILE A 180 -0.48 -15.32 5.90
C ILE A 180 -1.60 -15.89 5.04
N VAL A 181 -2.24 -16.94 5.53
CA VAL A 181 -3.37 -17.61 4.90
C VAL A 181 -4.51 -17.72 5.92
N CYS A 182 -5.71 -17.32 5.55
CA CYS A 182 -6.91 -17.52 6.36
C CYS A 182 -7.85 -18.56 5.72
N LYS A 183 -8.68 -19.19 6.55
CA LYS A 183 -9.62 -20.24 6.12
C LYS A 183 -10.73 -19.74 5.21
N ASP A 184 -11.00 -18.43 5.21
CA ASP A 184 -12.00 -17.79 4.35
C ASP A 184 -11.46 -17.37 2.96
N GLY A 185 -10.18 -17.72 2.67
CA GLY A 185 -9.52 -17.45 1.40
C GLY A 185 -8.68 -16.15 1.37
N PHE A 186 -8.60 -15.40 2.47
CA PHE A 186 -7.67 -14.29 2.57
C PHE A 186 -6.21 -14.80 2.49
N THR A 187 -5.39 -14.08 1.73
CA THR A 187 -3.93 -14.31 1.70
C THR A 187 -3.18 -12.98 1.67
N ALA A 188 -2.02 -12.94 2.31
CA ALA A 188 -1.13 -11.78 2.26
C ALA A 188 0.34 -12.23 2.35
N ARG A 189 1.12 -11.98 1.28
CA ARG A 189 2.56 -12.30 1.28
C ARG A 189 3.40 -11.07 1.67
N THR A 190 4.59 -11.33 2.18
CA THR A 190 5.68 -10.36 2.25
C THR A 190 6.57 -10.56 1.01
N PHE A 191 7.09 -9.48 0.45
CA PHE A 191 8.14 -9.54 -0.55
C PHE A 191 9.48 -9.43 0.17
N SER A 192 10.31 -10.46 0.08
CA SER A 192 11.67 -10.41 0.61
C SER A 192 12.53 -9.40 -0.16
N LYS A 193 13.67 -9.05 0.39
CA LYS A 193 14.63 -8.20 -0.32
C LYS A 193 15.03 -8.80 -1.67
N LYS A 194 15.15 -10.15 -1.72
CA LYS A 194 15.42 -10.87 -2.97
C LYS A 194 14.26 -10.76 -3.96
N ASP A 195 13.01 -10.92 -3.51
CA ASP A 195 11.84 -10.77 -4.40
C ASP A 195 11.81 -9.37 -5.03
N LEU A 196 12.11 -8.32 -4.25
CA LEU A 196 12.18 -6.95 -4.77
C LEU A 196 13.30 -6.79 -5.80
N PHE A 197 14.49 -7.35 -5.56
CA PHE A 197 15.58 -7.33 -6.54
C PHE A 197 15.20 -8.05 -7.83
N ASP A 198 14.57 -9.22 -7.74
CA ASP A 198 14.12 -9.99 -8.91
C ASP A 198 13.08 -9.18 -9.74
N LEU A 199 12.21 -8.39 -9.09
CA LEU A 199 11.26 -7.49 -9.76
C LEU A 199 11.97 -6.31 -10.43
N ILE A 200 12.93 -5.68 -9.77
CA ILE A 200 13.74 -4.57 -10.29
C ILE A 200 14.51 -5.01 -11.54
N GLU A 201 15.14 -6.19 -11.48
CA GLU A 201 15.90 -6.75 -12.60
C GLU A 201 15.00 -6.97 -13.83
N GLN A 202 13.80 -7.56 -13.63
CA GLN A 202 12.83 -7.79 -14.72
C GLN A 202 12.25 -6.49 -15.29
N LEU A 203 12.27 -5.40 -14.55
CA LEU A 203 11.84 -4.08 -15.01
C LEU A 203 12.97 -3.30 -15.69
N HIS A 204 14.21 -3.79 -15.61
CA HIS A 204 15.42 -3.13 -16.12
C HIS A 204 15.58 -1.69 -15.59
N VAL A 205 15.29 -1.49 -14.31
CA VAL A 205 15.42 -0.18 -13.64
C VAL A 205 16.43 -0.23 -12.52
N THR A 206 16.91 0.94 -12.11
CA THR A 206 17.75 1.10 -10.91
C THR A 206 16.88 1.50 -9.73
N ALA A 207 17.05 0.82 -8.62
CA ALA A 207 16.30 1.10 -7.39
C ALA A 207 17.21 0.99 -6.16
N ALA A 208 16.85 1.75 -5.12
CA ALA A 208 17.37 1.54 -3.77
C ALA A 208 16.36 0.74 -2.94
N ILE A 209 16.86 -0.10 -2.04
CA ILE A 209 16.03 -0.82 -1.06
C ILE A 209 16.52 -0.45 0.33
N ASP A 210 15.71 0.34 1.03
CA ASP A 210 15.98 0.82 2.37
C ASP A 210 15.06 0.15 3.40
N GLU A 211 15.60 -0.13 4.57
CA GLU A 211 14.81 -0.59 5.71
C GLU A 211 14.46 0.58 6.62
N VAL A 212 13.17 0.69 6.96
CA VAL A 212 12.62 1.78 7.76
C VAL A 212 12.04 1.21 9.05
N ASP A 213 12.39 1.80 10.19
CA ASP A 213 11.88 1.48 11.54
C ASP A 213 12.09 0.00 11.96
N GLY A 214 12.93 -0.77 11.26
CA GLY A 214 13.02 -2.21 11.48
C GLY A 214 11.71 -2.95 11.20
N SER A 215 10.81 -2.40 10.40
CA SER A 215 9.48 -2.96 10.13
C SER A 215 9.12 -3.05 8.66
N SER A 216 9.70 -2.18 7.82
CA SER A 216 9.39 -2.09 6.40
C SER A 216 10.64 -2.13 5.53
N LEU A 217 10.51 -2.72 4.34
CA LEU A 217 11.43 -2.50 3.23
C LEU A 217 10.76 -1.56 2.24
N PHE A 218 11.44 -0.49 1.89
CA PHE A 218 11.07 0.43 0.82
C PHE A 218 11.91 0.18 -0.42
N CYS A 219 11.25 0.01 -1.56
CA CYS A 219 11.88 -0.02 -2.88
C CYS A 219 11.63 1.35 -3.54
N GLU A 220 12.69 2.12 -3.75
CA GLU A 220 12.68 3.44 -4.37
C GLU A 220 13.17 3.35 -5.81
N VAL A 221 12.32 3.67 -6.77
CA VAL A 221 12.67 3.72 -8.19
C VAL A 221 12.60 5.17 -8.67
N TYR A 222 13.73 5.73 -9.07
CA TYR A 222 13.79 7.02 -9.74
C TYR A 222 13.67 6.80 -11.25
N VAL A 223 12.66 7.45 -11.88
CA VAL A 223 12.29 7.28 -13.30
C VAL A 223 13.02 8.29 -14.20
#